data_ad8790f10f1ed7577b70945c67fb0955
#
_entry.id   ad8790f10f1ed7577b70945c67fb0955
#
_cell.length_a   1.000
_cell.length_b   1.000
_cell.length_c   1.000
_cell.angle_alpha   90.00
_cell.angle_beta   90.00
_cell.angle_gamma   90.00
#
_symmetry.space_group_name_H-M   'P 1'
#
loop_
_entity.id
_entity.type
_entity.pdbx_description
1 polymer ?
#
loop_
_entity_poly.entity_id
_entity_poly.type
_entity_poly.pdbx_seq_one_letter_code
_entity_poly.pdbx_strand_id
1 'polypeptide(L)'
;MSNPCENELRIYWSSAEEKDEKYFLDIEEVFNKYYPYHEVTDSDVGYMNIYFISRWDFPEQLMEDVVKELPQDVTIACLSTEWGNYYCAFHTWSKEEGWIYRG
;
A
#
# COMPACT_ATOMS: atom_id res chain seq x y z
N MET A 1 8.66 -21.40 10.92
CA MET A 1 8.22 -20.04 11.23
C MET A 1 8.44 -19.14 10.02
N SER A 2 7.42 -18.42 9.57
CA SER A 2 7.58 -17.54 8.43
C SER A 2 8.31 -16.25 8.83
N ASN A 3 9.20 -15.77 7.97
CA ASN A 3 9.88 -14.51 8.19
C ASN A 3 8.95 -13.33 7.87
N PRO A 4 8.95 -12.28 8.68
CA PRO A 4 8.14 -11.11 8.38
C PRO A 4 8.73 -10.31 7.22
N CYS A 5 7.85 -9.88 6.32
CA CYS A 5 8.18 -8.95 5.24
C CYS A 5 7.59 -7.60 5.60
N GLU A 6 8.40 -6.57 5.65
CA GLU A 6 7.95 -5.21 5.92
C GLU A 6 7.56 -4.53 4.62
N ASN A 7 6.36 -3.97 4.57
CA ASN A 7 5.84 -3.28 3.39
C ASN A 7 5.58 -1.81 3.73
N GLU A 8 6.21 -0.93 2.99
CA GLU A 8 5.99 0.50 3.11
C GLU A 8 5.31 1.00 1.84
N LEU A 9 4.06 1.44 1.98
CA LEU A 9 3.26 1.94 0.88
C LEU A 9 3.17 3.45 0.94
N ARG A 10 3.29 4.09 -0.21
CA ARG A 10 2.87 5.47 -0.36
C ARG A 10 1.75 5.50 -1.40
N ILE A 11 0.60 5.99 -0.98
CA ILE A 11 -0.58 6.12 -1.82
C ILE A 11 -0.76 7.60 -2.14
N TYR A 12 -0.83 7.93 -3.43
CA TYR A 12 -0.93 9.32 -3.90
C TYR A 12 -2.23 9.52 -4.67
N TRP A 13 -2.73 10.73 -4.64
CA TRP A 13 -3.84 11.16 -5.49
C TRP A 13 -3.68 12.64 -5.85
N SER A 14 -4.43 13.08 -6.88
CA SER A 14 -4.42 14.49 -7.26
C SER A 14 -4.99 15.32 -6.11
N SER A 15 -4.22 16.28 -5.67
CA SER A 15 -4.54 17.11 -4.52
C SER A 15 -5.81 17.96 -4.75
N ALA A 16 -6.80 17.70 -3.92
CA ALA A 16 -7.93 18.59 -3.68
C ALA A 16 -8.25 18.43 -2.20
N GLU A 17 -8.10 19.49 -1.43
CA GLU A 17 -8.30 19.42 0.04
C GLU A 17 -9.62 18.77 0.43
N GLU A 18 -10.65 18.99 -0.36
CA GLU A 18 -11.99 18.42 -0.15
C GLU A 18 -12.02 16.89 -0.25
N LYS A 19 -11.09 16.29 -1.01
CA LYS A 19 -10.99 14.85 -1.19
C LYS A 19 -10.17 14.20 -0.08
N ASP A 20 -9.18 14.90 0.45
CA ASP A 20 -8.17 14.29 1.30
C ASP A 20 -8.77 13.58 2.50
N GLU A 21 -9.67 14.22 3.23
CA GLU A 21 -10.30 13.61 4.39
C GLU A 21 -11.05 12.33 4.03
N LYS A 22 -11.82 12.37 2.94
CA LYS A 22 -12.57 11.21 2.48
C LYS A 22 -11.63 10.08 2.08
N TYR A 23 -10.55 10.39 1.36
CA TYR A 23 -9.59 9.39 0.92
C TYR A 23 -8.84 8.77 2.10
N PHE A 24 -8.45 9.57 3.09
CA PHE A 24 -7.82 9.02 4.29
C PHE A 24 -8.73 8.01 4.97
N LEU A 25 -10.00 8.32 5.13
CA LEU A 25 -10.96 7.43 5.76
C LEU A 25 -11.22 6.17 4.92
N ASP A 26 -11.43 6.33 3.62
CA ASP A 26 -11.71 5.21 2.72
C ASP A 26 -10.53 4.24 2.64
N ILE A 27 -9.32 4.76 2.53
CA ILE A 27 -8.10 3.95 2.46
C ILE A 27 -7.89 3.21 3.78
N GLU A 28 -8.03 3.90 4.90
CA GLU A 28 -7.86 3.27 6.20
C GLU A 28 -8.90 2.18 6.46
N GLU A 29 -10.13 2.38 6.02
CA GLU A 29 -11.17 1.37 6.12
C GLU A 29 -10.82 0.09 5.35
N VAL A 30 -10.29 0.22 4.15
CA VAL A 30 -9.84 -0.93 3.34
C VAL A 30 -8.69 -1.65 4.05
N PHE A 31 -7.69 -0.92 4.55
CA PHE A 31 -6.58 -1.55 5.26
C PHE A 31 -6.99 -2.15 6.59
N ASN A 32 -7.97 -1.58 7.30
CA ASN A 32 -8.53 -2.22 8.50
C ASN A 32 -9.14 -3.58 8.18
N LYS A 33 -9.71 -3.73 7.00
CA LYS A 33 -10.30 -4.99 6.56
C LYS A 33 -9.25 -6.05 6.23
N TYR A 34 -8.19 -5.68 5.51
CA TYR A 34 -7.18 -6.62 5.02
C TYR A 34 -5.96 -6.74 5.92
N TYR A 35 -5.55 -5.64 6.54
CA TYR A 35 -4.37 -5.58 7.42
C TYR A 35 -4.70 -4.75 8.67
N PRO A 36 -5.47 -5.33 9.62
CA PRO A 36 -5.95 -4.57 10.80
C PRO A 36 -4.83 -4.02 11.69
N TYR A 37 -3.61 -4.56 11.57
CA TYR A 37 -2.46 -4.08 12.35
C TYR A 37 -1.56 -3.15 11.54
N HIS A 38 -2.04 -2.63 10.42
CA HIS A 38 -1.29 -1.62 9.67
C HIS A 38 -1.13 -0.34 10.48
N GLU A 39 -0.10 0.44 10.12
CA GLU A 39 0.13 1.76 10.72
C GLU A 39 0.12 2.83 9.63
N VAL A 40 -0.54 3.95 9.91
CA VAL A 40 -0.40 5.15 9.07
C VAL A 40 0.81 5.89 9.60
N THR A 41 1.90 5.89 8.85
CA THR A 41 3.17 6.46 9.30
C THR A 41 3.31 7.94 8.94
N ASP A 42 2.62 8.38 7.91
CA ASP A 42 2.61 9.79 7.50
C ASP A 42 1.40 10.04 6.60
N SER A 43 0.88 11.25 6.61
CA SER A 43 -0.17 11.68 5.70
C SER A 43 -0.16 13.19 5.58
N ASP A 44 -0.43 13.70 4.39
CA ASP A 44 -0.55 15.11 4.11
C ASP A 44 -1.39 15.29 2.84
N VAL A 45 -1.46 16.49 2.32
CA VAL A 45 -2.24 16.81 1.11
C VAL A 45 -1.81 15.90 -0.04
N GLY A 46 -2.75 15.10 -0.53
CA GLY A 46 -2.53 14.25 -1.69
C GLY A 46 -1.77 12.95 -1.46
N TYR A 47 -1.46 12.56 -0.22
CA TYR A 47 -0.82 11.27 0.01
C TYR A 47 -1.05 10.72 1.42
N MET A 48 -0.78 9.41 1.53
CA MET A 48 -0.84 8.67 2.79
C MET A 48 0.18 7.54 2.75
N ASN A 49 1.00 7.44 3.78
CA ASN A 49 1.97 6.35 3.93
C ASN A 49 1.42 5.31 4.90
N ILE A 50 1.48 4.05 4.49
CA ILE A 50 1.01 2.93 5.30
C ILE A 50 2.12 1.89 5.39
N TYR A 51 2.32 1.38 6.61
CA TYR A 51 3.25 0.30 6.91
C TYR A 51 2.47 -0.91 7.39
N PHE A 52 2.78 -2.09 6.85
CA PHE A 52 2.22 -3.34 7.35
C PHE A 52 3.17 -4.50 7.11
N ILE A 53 2.94 -5.61 7.82
CA ILE A 53 3.78 -6.80 7.73
C ILE A 53 3.00 -7.91 7.02
N SER A 54 3.65 -8.55 6.05
CA SER A 54 3.18 -9.77 5.39
C SER A 54 4.18 -10.90 5.65
N ARG A 55 3.91 -12.07 5.08
CA ARG A 55 4.81 -13.23 5.20
C ARG A 55 5.68 -13.35 3.96
N TRP A 56 6.99 -13.47 4.14
CA TRP A 56 7.99 -13.79 3.12
C TRP A 56 8.25 -12.68 2.10
N ASP A 57 7.23 -12.20 1.41
CA ASP A 57 7.38 -11.31 0.26
C ASP A 57 6.21 -10.35 0.11
N PHE A 58 6.23 -9.58 -0.96
CA PHE A 58 5.11 -8.71 -1.34
C PHE A 58 3.85 -9.57 -1.56
N PRO A 59 2.73 -9.28 -0.87
CA PRO A 59 1.54 -10.12 -0.93
C PRO A 59 0.69 -9.85 -2.17
N GLU A 60 1.14 -10.33 -3.33
CA GLU A 60 0.56 -10.03 -4.64
C GLU A 60 -0.97 -10.24 -4.72
N GLN A 61 -1.43 -11.42 -4.31
CA GLN A 61 -2.84 -11.76 -4.44
C GLN A 61 -3.72 -10.86 -3.57
N LEU A 62 -3.29 -10.61 -2.35
CA LEU A 62 -4.06 -9.79 -1.42
C LEU A 62 -4.05 -8.32 -1.86
N MET A 63 -2.94 -7.84 -2.39
CA MET A 63 -2.85 -6.47 -2.90
C MET A 63 -3.68 -6.26 -4.16
N GLU A 64 -3.91 -7.30 -4.96
CA GLU A 64 -4.88 -7.25 -6.05
C GLU A 64 -6.29 -7.00 -5.52
N ASP A 65 -6.64 -7.64 -4.41
CA ASP A 65 -7.95 -7.45 -3.79
C ASP A 65 -8.07 -6.07 -3.14
N VAL A 66 -7.02 -5.61 -2.47
CA VAL A 66 -6.98 -4.30 -1.82
C VAL A 66 -7.24 -3.18 -2.84
N VAL A 67 -6.54 -3.19 -3.97
CA VAL A 67 -6.67 -2.10 -4.95
C VAL A 67 -8.05 -2.03 -5.60
N LYS A 68 -8.80 -3.12 -5.65
CA LYS A 68 -10.17 -3.12 -6.16
C LYS A 68 -11.11 -2.28 -5.28
N GLU A 69 -10.79 -2.14 -4.01
CA GLU A 69 -11.61 -1.41 -3.05
C GLU A 69 -11.11 0.01 -2.76
N LEU A 70 -9.95 0.37 -3.27
CA LEU A 70 -9.41 1.72 -3.11
C LEU A 70 -10.00 2.70 -4.13
N PRO A 71 -9.95 4.01 -3.86
CA PRO A 71 -10.26 5.00 -4.90
C PRO A 71 -9.40 4.74 -6.14
N GLN A 72 -10.01 4.76 -7.32
CA GLN A 72 -9.36 4.27 -8.55
C GLN A 72 -8.39 5.27 -9.18
N ASP A 73 -8.40 6.52 -8.74
CA ASP A 73 -7.48 7.55 -9.24
C ASP A 73 -6.18 7.67 -8.42
N VAL A 74 -5.99 6.76 -7.45
CA VAL A 74 -4.74 6.73 -6.69
C VAL A 74 -3.63 6.04 -7.47
N THR A 75 -2.38 6.38 -7.15
CA THR A 75 -1.21 5.63 -7.55
C THR A 75 -0.48 5.18 -6.30
N ILE A 76 0.20 4.04 -6.37
CA ILE A 76 0.83 3.42 -5.20
C ILE A 76 2.27 3.05 -5.51
N ALA A 77 3.15 3.31 -4.56
CA ALA A 77 4.51 2.80 -4.55
C ALA A 77 4.68 1.95 -3.29
N CYS A 78 5.19 0.74 -3.44
CA CYS A 78 5.39 -0.19 -2.33
C CYS A 78 6.80 -0.73 -2.30
N LEU A 79 7.50 -0.50 -1.20
CA LEU A 79 8.81 -1.10 -0.94
C LEU A 79 8.61 -2.24 0.05
N SER A 80 9.01 -3.45 -0.35
CA SER A 80 8.90 -4.65 0.48
C SER A 80 10.28 -5.19 0.81
N THR A 81 10.56 -5.44 2.08
CA THR A 81 11.85 -5.93 2.54
C THR A 81 11.69 -7.10 3.51
N GLU A 82 12.44 -8.17 3.29
CA GLU A 82 12.51 -9.32 4.18
C GLU A 82 13.99 -9.63 4.42
N TRP A 83 14.45 -9.34 5.64
CA TRP A 83 15.87 -9.35 5.98
C TRP A 83 16.46 -10.75 6.12
N GLY A 84 15.64 -11.73 6.50
CA GLY A 84 16.13 -13.11 6.68
C GLY A 84 16.63 -13.75 5.40
N ASN A 85 16.05 -13.41 4.25
CA ASN A 85 16.42 -13.94 2.94
C ASN A 85 16.94 -12.85 1.99
N TYR A 86 17.23 -11.67 2.51
CA TYR A 86 17.70 -10.53 1.71
C TYR A 86 16.74 -10.15 0.58
N TYR A 87 15.45 -10.38 0.79
CA TYR A 87 14.44 -9.99 -0.19
C TYR A 87 14.21 -8.48 -0.13
N CYS A 88 14.22 -7.86 -1.30
CA CYS A 88 13.87 -6.45 -1.45
C CYS A 88 13.19 -6.29 -2.82
N ALA A 89 11.98 -5.75 -2.81
CA ALA A 89 11.21 -5.57 -4.03
C ALA A 89 10.47 -4.24 -4.02
N PHE A 90 10.41 -3.61 -5.18
CA PHE A 90 9.68 -2.37 -5.38
C PHE A 90 8.58 -2.59 -6.41
N HIS A 91 7.35 -2.28 -6.03
CA HIS A 91 6.18 -2.42 -6.89
C HIS A 91 5.46 -1.08 -6.99
N THR A 92 4.85 -0.83 -8.14
CA THR A 92 3.96 0.32 -8.32
C THR A 92 2.61 -0.12 -8.86
N TRP A 93 1.59 0.66 -8.59
CA TRP A 93 0.25 0.40 -9.09
C TRP A 93 -0.40 1.69 -9.61
N SER A 94 -1.07 1.54 -10.75
CA SER A 94 -2.03 2.54 -11.25
C SER A 94 -3.18 1.77 -11.90
N LYS A 95 -4.31 2.43 -12.08
CA LYS A 95 -5.47 1.82 -12.73
C LYS A 95 -5.15 1.35 -14.15
N GLU A 96 -4.33 2.10 -14.87
CA GLU A 96 -3.99 1.81 -16.26
C GLU A 96 -3.04 0.62 -16.40
N GLU A 97 -2.08 0.49 -15.47
CA GLU A 97 -1.01 -0.50 -15.58
C GLU A 97 -1.15 -1.70 -14.64
N GLY A 98 -1.94 -1.57 -13.57
CA GLY A 98 -1.99 -2.58 -12.53
C GLY A 98 -0.70 -2.62 -11.71
N TRP A 99 -0.47 -3.72 -11.00
CA TRP A 99 0.76 -3.91 -10.24
C TRP A 99 1.93 -4.23 -11.17
N ILE A 100 3.02 -3.48 -11.02
CA ILE A 100 4.24 -3.69 -11.79
C ILE A 100 5.41 -3.83 -10.82
N TYR A 101 6.19 -4.90 -11.00
CA TYR A 101 7.45 -5.09 -10.30
C TYR A 101 8.51 -4.21 -10.95
N ARG A 102 9.13 -3.34 -10.17
CA ARG A 102 10.11 -2.37 -10.67
C ARG A 102 11.56 -2.73 -10.29
N GLY A 103 11.75 -3.73 -9.47
CA GLY A 103 13.11 -4.13 -9.10
C GLY A 103 13.48 -4.20 -7.65
#